data_a0dfca9c87c5ac46b10f529533b2c1c7
#
_entry.id   a0dfca9c87c5ac46b10f529533b2c1c7
#
_cell.length_a   1.000
_cell.length_b   1.000
_cell.length_c   1.000
_cell.angle_alpha   90.00
_cell.angle_beta   90.00
_cell.angle_gamma   90.00
#
_symmetry.space_group_name_H-M   'P 1'
#
loop_
_entity.id
_entity.type
_entity.pdbx_description
1 polymer ?
#
loop_
_entity_poly.entity_id
_entity_poly.type
_entity_poly.pdbx_seq_one_letter_code
_entity_poly.pdbx_strand_id
1 'polypeptide(L)'
;KKAKAETEQPAAKDSTKSSMTEYKKLLKGAKTIDGMFKVHIVKDKYYFEIPKDLMGRDFMIASRVSSTSNNKDIAAGQMPRNPVLVTFSADKKKIYMHKKMVRNLCDTTSNMYAAFQRNFSDPIWEAYKIESLSPDSSAYVIDMSSLFITDVPEFSPFRSENIMDVLMKRKALKGSLASSKSTILGMKCFPLNINIKTLMSYTVDGGPFTVTMTRNIILLPEEIMRPRYGDSRIGYFDESKRFYTEKKDGLQELTYINRWDLQPKPEDLERYKQGELVEPQKPIVYYVDTAIPDKWRDYIKKGIEDWQVAFEEIGFKNAIVAKDYPKDDPNFDPDDIRYSCYRMITTPIQNSMGPSCADPRSGEIIQGDVLFYSNIIKLLHNWRFVQTATVDPKVRKAVFDDETMGSSLRYVAAHEIGHTLGLMHN
;
A
#
# COMPACT_ATOMS: atom_id res chain seq x y z
N LYS A 1 -43.86 -46.21 -36.34
CA LYS A 1 -42.79 -45.76 -37.24
C LYS A 1 -41.98 -44.70 -36.54
N LYS A 2 -40.67 -44.96 -36.50
CA LYS A 2 -39.57 -44.21 -35.91
C LYS A 2 -39.44 -42.79 -36.46
N ALA A 3 -39.03 -41.84 -35.60
CA ALA A 3 -38.02 -40.88 -35.97
C ALA A 3 -37.23 -40.50 -34.69
N LYS A 4 -35.94 -40.89 -34.70
CA LYS A 4 -34.87 -40.38 -33.83
C LYS A 4 -34.59 -38.94 -34.24
N ALA A 5 -34.48 -38.05 -33.30
CA ALA A 5 -33.78 -36.78 -33.47
C ALA A 5 -32.51 -36.88 -32.63
N GLU A 6 -31.39 -37.01 -33.30
CA GLU A 6 -30.05 -36.83 -32.76
C GLU A 6 -29.83 -35.33 -32.55
N THR A 7 -29.60 -34.91 -31.31
CA THR A 7 -29.13 -33.60 -31.00
C THR A 7 -27.60 -33.63 -30.98
N GLU A 8 -26.99 -33.20 -32.05
CA GLU A 8 -25.56 -32.91 -32.09
C GLU A 8 -25.24 -31.73 -31.17
N GLN A 9 -24.37 -31.95 -30.20
CA GLN A 9 -23.71 -30.88 -29.47
C GLN A 9 -22.66 -30.24 -30.40
N PRO A 10 -22.66 -28.90 -30.59
CA PRO A 10 -21.59 -28.24 -31.32
C PRO A 10 -20.36 -28.07 -30.44
N ALA A 11 -19.35 -28.68 -30.83
CA ALA A 11 -17.91 -28.53 -30.65
C ALA A 11 -17.38 -27.36 -29.82
N ALA A 12 -16.89 -27.71 -28.61
CA ALA A 12 -16.00 -26.89 -27.80
C ALA A 12 -14.61 -26.60 -28.43
N LYS A 13 -14.32 -27.20 -29.58
CA LYS A 13 -13.01 -27.10 -30.29
C LYS A 13 -12.83 -25.86 -31.15
N ASP A 14 -13.90 -25.16 -31.53
CA ASP A 14 -13.80 -24.01 -32.45
C ASP A 14 -13.60 -22.67 -31.67
N SER A 15 -14.11 -22.56 -30.47
CA SER A 15 -13.94 -21.37 -29.65
C SER A 15 -12.51 -21.16 -29.15
N THR A 16 -11.79 -22.25 -28.86
CA THR A 16 -10.39 -22.20 -28.38
C THR A 16 -9.40 -21.82 -29.49
N LYS A 17 -9.66 -22.23 -30.74
CA LYS A 17 -8.81 -21.81 -31.86
C LYS A 17 -8.99 -20.35 -32.24
N SER A 18 -10.21 -19.81 -32.12
CA SER A 18 -10.52 -18.40 -32.36
C SER A 18 -9.86 -17.52 -31.27
N SER A 19 -10.00 -17.85 -30.00
CA SER A 19 -9.42 -17.10 -28.88
C SER A 19 -7.88 -17.09 -28.93
N MET A 20 -7.24 -18.19 -29.25
CA MET A 20 -5.78 -18.26 -29.42
C MET A 20 -5.29 -17.36 -30.55
N THR A 21 -6.04 -17.25 -31.64
CA THR A 21 -5.69 -16.38 -32.79
C THR A 21 -5.84 -14.91 -32.41
N GLU A 22 -6.90 -14.55 -31.71
CA GLU A 22 -7.14 -13.19 -31.22
C GLU A 22 -6.09 -12.76 -30.21
N TYR A 23 -5.75 -13.61 -29.24
CA TYR A 23 -4.69 -13.36 -28.25
C TYR A 23 -3.34 -13.10 -28.92
N LYS A 24 -2.92 -13.98 -29.84
CA LYS A 24 -1.65 -13.82 -30.58
C LYS A 24 -1.62 -12.55 -31.41
N LYS A 25 -2.75 -12.17 -32.02
CA LYS A 25 -2.87 -10.93 -32.82
C LYS A 25 -2.78 -9.70 -31.92
N LEU A 26 -3.50 -9.68 -30.78
CA LEU A 26 -3.53 -8.58 -29.81
C LEU A 26 -2.14 -8.32 -29.23
N LEU A 27 -1.44 -9.37 -28.83
CA LEU A 27 -0.17 -9.29 -28.12
C LEU A 27 1.06 -9.50 -29.03
N LYS A 28 0.90 -9.31 -30.35
CA LYS A 28 2.03 -9.42 -31.28
C LYS A 28 3.10 -8.39 -30.97
N GLY A 29 4.30 -8.86 -30.64
CA GLY A 29 5.44 -8.01 -30.28
C GLY A 29 5.37 -7.42 -28.87
N ALA A 30 4.51 -7.95 -28.01
CA ALA A 30 4.42 -7.51 -26.63
C ALA A 30 5.69 -7.81 -25.85
N LYS A 31 6.07 -6.88 -24.96
CA LYS A 31 6.94 -7.14 -23.82
C LYS A 31 6.07 -7.59 -22.65
N THR A 32 6.26 -8.80 -22.17
CA THR A 32 5.49 -9.36 -21.04
C THR A 32 6.30 -9.27 -19.75
N ILE A 33 5.63 -8.88 -18.67
CA ILE A 33 6.17 -8.87 -17.31
C ILE A 33 5.29 -9.80 -16.49
N ASP A 34 5.91 -10.79 -15.84
CA ASP A 34 5.23 -11.77 -14.98
C ASP A 34 5.20 -11.31 -13.52
N GLY A 35 4.17 -11.72 -12.79
CA GLY A 35 4.00 -11.42 -11.38
C GLY A 35 2.66 -11.97 -10.86
N MET A 36 1.98 -11.22 -10.00
CA MET A 36 0.64 -11.54 -9.49
C MET A 36 -0.32 -11.93 -10.63
N PHE A 37 -0.26 -11.21 -11.73
CA PHE A 37 -0.75 -11.58 -13.06
C PHE A 37 0.14 -10.92 -14.11
N LYS A 38 0.03 -11.38 -15.36
CA LYS A 38 0.88 -10.88 -16.45
C LYS A 38 0.42 -9.51 -16.91
N VAL A 39 1.39 -8.67 -17.23
CA VAL A 39 1.16 -7.41 -17.93
C VAL A 39 1.91 -7.43 -19.26
N HIS A 40 1.17 -7.19 -20.35
CA HIS A 40 1.71 -7.16 -21.71
C HIS A 40 1.74 -5.73 -22.21
N ILE A 41 2.91 -5.27 -22.61
CA ILE A 41 3.13 -3.92 -23.11
C ILE A 41 3.21 -4.00 -24.64
N VAL A 42 2.24 -3.41 -25.32
CA VAL A 42 2.19 -3.33 -26.78
C VAL A 42 2.12 -1.86 -27.18
N LYS A 43 3.23 -1.30 -27.68
CA LYS A 43 3.35 0.15 -27.93
C LYS A 43 3.06 0.92 -26.64
N ASP A 44 2.01 1.76 -26.63
CA ASP A 44 1.61 2.59 -25.49
C ASP A 44 0.44 1.99 -24.69
N LYS A 45 0.09 0.72 -24.95
CA LYS A 45 -1.00 0.03 -24.27
C LYS A 45 -0.48 -1.00 -23.28
N TYR A 46 -1.15 -1.10 -22.15
CA TYR A 46 -0.83 -2.00 -21.06
C TYR A 46 -2.02 -2.94 -20.83
N TYR A 47 -1.86 -4.17 -21.31
CA TYR A 47 -2.87 -5.21 -21.20
C TYR A 47 -2.60 -6.05 -19.97
N PHE A 48 -3.59 -6.13 -19.09
CA PHE A 48 -3.54 -6.93 -17.87
C PHE A 48 -4.22 -8.27 -18.13
N GLU A 49 -3.49 -9.36 -17.96
CA GLU A 49 -3.99 -10.72 -18.05
C GLU A 49 -4.37 -11.20 -16.66
N ILE A 50 -5.64 -10.99 -16.27
CA ILE A 50 -6.14 -11.23 -14.91
C ILE A 50 -6.69 -12.66 -14.83
N PRO A 51 -6.11 -13.54 -13.99
CA PRO A 51 -6.60 -14.89 -13.76
C PRO A 51 -8.05 -14.91 -13.27
N LYS A 52 -8.82 -15.89 -13.71
CA LYS A 52 -10.24 -16.03 -13.35
C LYS A 52 -10.46 -16.35 -11.88
N ASP A 53 -9.52 -17.03 -11.26
CA ASP A 53 -9.52 -17.36 -9.82
C ASP A 53 -9.30 -16.14 -8.92
N LEU A 54 -8.81 -15.03 -9.49
CA LEU A 54 -8.72 -13.75 -8.79
C LEU A 54 -10.00 -12.91 -8.86
N MET A 55 -11.03 -13.36 -9.60
CA MET A 55 -12.34 -12.70 -9.57
C MET A 55 -12.96 -12.85 -8.18
N GLY A 56 -13.50 -11.75 -7.66
CA GLY A 56 -14.04 -11.69 -6.30
C GLY A 56 -13.01 -11.53 -5.19
N ARG A 57 -11.69 -11.65 -5.48
CA ARG A 57 -10.63 -11.32 -4.53
C ARG A 57 -10.55 -9.82 -4.32
N ASP A 58 -10.15 -9.42 -3.13
CA ASP A 58 -9.97 -8.02 -2.77
C ASP A 58 -8.56 -7.54 -3.10
N PHE A 59 -8.50 -6.39 -3.74
CA PHE A 59 -7.27 -5.66 -4.06
C PHE A 59 -7.32 -4.28 -3.44
N MET A 60 -6.16 -3.73 -3.17
CA MET A 60 -6.02 -2.34 -2.74
C MET A 60 -5.14 -1.58 -3.73
N ILE A 61 -5.56 -0.38 -4.14
CA ILE A 61 -4.77 0.50 -5.00
C ILE A 61 -4.32 1.69 -4.18
N ALA A 62 -3.03 1.76 -3.91
CA ALA A 62 -2.38 2.86 -3.20
C ALA A 62 -1.63 3.76 -4.20
N SER A 63 -1.67 5.08 -4.00
CA SER A 63 -0.96 6.06 -4.81
C SER A 63 0.06 6.83 -3.98
N ARG A 64 1.31 6.87 -4.44
CA ARG A 64 2.42 7.58 -3.78
C ARG A 64 3.11 8.52 -4.76
N VAL A 65 3.51 9.66 -4.28
CA VAL A 65 4.39 10.58 -5.02
C VAL A 65 5.81 10.00 -5.04
N SER A 66 6.39 9.78 -6.21
CA SER A 66 7.76 9.28 -6.35
C SER A 66 8.77 10.39 -6.64
N SER A 67 8.35 11.41 -7.38
CA SER A 67 9.12 12.64 -7.59
C SER A 67 8.20 13.80 -7.95
N THR A 68 8.69 15.01 -7.80
CA THR A 68 7.92 16.23 -8.05
C THR A 68 8.82 17.36 -8.53
N SER A 69 8.32 18.22 -9.41
CA SER A 69 8.97 19.45 -9.82
C SER A 69 8.85 20.58 -8.78
N ASN A 70 7.98 20.44 -7.79
CA ASN A 70 7.80 21.38 -6.67
C ASN A 70 7.70 20.60 -5.36
N ASN A 71 8.80 20.45 -4.66
CA ASN A 71 8.89 19.74 -3.39
C ASN A 71 8.51 20.61 -2.16
N LYS A 72 8.09 21.85 -2.37
CA LYS A 72 7.61 22.74 -1.30
C LYS A 72 6.23 22.30 -0.80
N ASP A 73 5.33 21.98 -1.73
CA ASP A 73 3.92 21.68 -1.43
C ASP A 73 3.62 20.18 -1.50
N ILE A 74 4.36 19.45 -2.33
CA ILE A 74 4.21 18.00 -2.54
C ILE A 74 5.58 17.35 -2.48
N ALA A 75 5.79 16.46 -1.51
CA ALA A 75 7.06 15.77 -1.31
C ALA A 75 7.03 14.33 -1.83
N ALA A 76 8.19 13.84 -2.30
CA ALA A 76 8.38 12.43 -2.61
C ALA A 76 8.13 11.57 -1.37
N GLY A 77 7.50 10.43 -1.57
CA GLY A 77 7.09 9.51 -0.50
C GLY A 77 5.68 9.74 0.03
N GLN A 78 5.11 10.92 -0.14
CA GLN A 78 3.75 11.21 0.34
C GLN A 78 2.67 10.40 -0.38
N MET A 79 1.64 10.01 0.38
CA MET A 79 0.38 9.45 -0.11
C MET A 79 -0.73 10.49 0.06
N PRO A 80 -1.03 11.32 -0.95
CA PRO A 80 -1.98 12.43 -0.82
C PRO A 80 -3.43 11.97 -0.70
N ARG A 81 -3.71 10.72 -1.06
CA ARG A 81 -5.04 10.10 -1.04
C ARG A 81 -4.99 8.77 -0.32
N ASN A 82 -6.09 8.42 0.34
CA ASN A 82 -6.24 7.11 0.94
C ASN A 82 -6.29 6.02 -0.14
N PRO A 83 -5.77 4.81 0.14
CA PRO A 83 -5.91 3.69 -0.75
C PRO A 83 -7.37 3.35 -1.06
N VAL A 84 -7.60 2.83 -2.26
CA VAL A 84 -8.94 2.38 -2.71
C VAL A 84 -8.98 0.86 -2.69
N LEU A 85 -9.96 0.30 -1.98
CA LEU A 85 -10.21 -1.13 -2.01
C LEU A 85 -11.10 -1.47 -3.20
N VAL A 86 -10.71 -2.46 -3.99
CA VAL A 86 -11.43 -2.87 -5.19
C VAL A 86 -11.55 -4.39 -5.30
N THR A 87 -12.57 -4.83 -6.03
CA THR A 87 -12.73 -6.22 -6.44
C THR A 87 -13.15 -6.29 -7.90
N PHE A 88 -12.83 -7.38 -8.59
CA PHE A 88 -13.19 -7.59 -9.99
C PHE A 88 -14.31 -8.61 -10.11
N SER A 89 -15.27 -8.32 -11.00
CA SER A 89 -16.25 -9.29 -11.47
C SER A 89 -16.29 -9.30 -13.00
N ALA A 90 -16.80 -10.38 -13.60
CA ALA A 90 -16.84 -10.54 -15.05
C ALA A 90 -18.22 -10.92 -15.52
N ASP A 91 -18.61 -10.41 -16.68
CA ASP A 91 -19.65 -10.99 -17.52
C ASP A 91 -19.04 -11.59 -18.80
N LYS A 92 -19.89 -11.87 -19.81
CA LYS A 92 -19.41 -12.43 -21.09
C LYS A 92 -18.56 -11.48 -21.92
N LYS A 93 -18.58 -10.15 -21.64
CA LYS A 93 -17.98 -9.11 -22.50
C LYS A 93 -17.07 -8.17 -21.75
N LYS A 94 -17.28 -8.00 -20.45
CA LYS A 94 -16.62 -6.98 -19.64
C LYS A 94 -16.13 -7.51 -18.31
N ILE A 95 -15.06 -6.90 -17.83
CA ILE A 95 -14.64 -6.93 -16.43
C ILE A 95 -15.11 -5.63 -15.78
N TYR A 96 -15.74 -5.75 -14.64
CA TYR A 96 -16.15 -4.62 -13.79
C TYR A 96 -15.23 -4.55 -12.59
N MET A 97 -14.68 -3.38 -12.31
CA MET A 97 -13.94 -3.08 -11.10
C MET A 97 -14.87 -2.33 -10.15
N HIS A 98 -15.17 -2.96 -9.02
CA HIS A 98 -16.05 -2.41 -7.99
C HIS A 98 -15.21 -1.76 -6.89
N LYS A 99 -15.66 -0.61 -6.39
CA LYS A 99 -15.08 0.03 -5.22
C LYS A 99 -15.73 -0.53 -3.95
N LYS A 100 -14.98 -1.24 -3.14
CA LYS A 100 -15.48 -1.88 -1.92
C LYS A 100 -15.81 -0.88 -0.83
N MET A 101 -16.99 -1.01 -0.25
CA MET A 101 -17.51 -0.14 0.80
C MET A 101 -17.36 -0.78 2.19
N VAL A 102 -16.11 -0.87 2.67
CA VAL A 102 -15.76 -1.62 3.90
C VAL A 102 -15.98 -0.86 5.21
N ARG A 103 -16.43 0.39 5.15
CA ARG A 103 -16.68 1.19 6.36
C ARG A 103 -17.96 0.75 7.09
N ASN A 104 -18.98 0.35 6.35
CA ASN A 104 -20.24 -0.07 6.90
C ASN A 104 -20.26 -1.59 7.08
N LEU A 105 -20.63 -2.03 8.27
CA LEU A 105 -20.71 -3.43 8.66
C LEU A 105 -22.09 -3.71 9.25
N CYS A 106 -22.58 -4.93 9.10
CA CYS A 106 -23.82 -5.36 9.71
C CYS A 106 -23.65 -6.74 10.33
N ASP A 107 -24.33 -6.98 11.45
CA ASP A 107 -24.44 -8.31 12.01
C ASP A 107 -25.16 -9.24 11.01
N THR A 108 -24.42 -10.20 10.46
CA THR A 108 -24.93 -11.13 9.43
C THR A 108 -26.04 -12.04 9.91
N THR A 109 -26.19 -12.16 11.24
CA THR A 109 -27.27 -12.95 11.88
C THR A 109 -28.53 -12.12 12.16
N SER A 110 -28.46 -10.81 11.98
CA SER A 110 -29.59 -9.90 12.19
C SER A 110 -30.57 -9.90 11.02
N ASN A 111 -31.86 -9.75 11.32
CA ASN A 111 -32.90 -9.54 10.32
C ASN A 111 -32.66 -8.28 9.46
N MET A 112 -31.89 -7.32 9.96
CA MET A 112 -31.50 -6.11 9.23
C MET A 112 -30.54 -6.40 8.06
N TYR A 113 -29.84 -7.54 8.04
CA TYR A 113 -28.78 -7.82 7.08
C TYR A 113 -29.27 -7.74 5.62
N ALA A 114 -30.45 -8.26 5.32
CA ALA A 114 -31.03 -8.18 3.98
C ALA A 114 -31.34 -6.73 3.56
N ALA A 115 -31.78 -5.88 4.48
CA ALA A 115 -31.99 -4.46 4.24
C ALA A 115 -30.66 -3.72 4.07
N PHE A 116 -29.67 -4.07 4.88
CA PHE A 116 -28.30 -3.55 4.77
C PHE A 116 -27.70 -3.82 3.38
N GLN A 117 -27.78 -5.04 2.88
CA GLN A 117 -27.27 -5.41 1.55
C GLN A 117 -27.92 -4.61 0.41
N ARG A 118 -29.21 -4.23 0.53
CA ARG A 118 -29.89 -3.39 -0.47
C ARG A 118 -29.41 -1.93 -0.48
N ASN A 119 -28.87 -1.44 0.64
CA ASN A 119 -28.46 -0.03 0.79
C ASN A 119 -26.95 0.19 0.68
N PHE A 120 -26.15 -0.86 0.82
CA PHE A 120 -24.69 -0.77 0.83
C PHE A 120 -24.09 -1.75 -0.19
N SER A 121 -24.43 -1.53 -1.47
CA SER A 121 -23.80 -2.25 -2.59
C SER A 121 -22.52 -1.56 -3.02
N ASP A 122 -21.53 -2.35 -3.44
CA ASP A 122 -20.28 -1.84 -3.98
C ASP A 122 -20.50 -1.23 -5.38
N PRO A 123 -20.25 0.06 -5.60
CA PRO A 123 -20.45 0.69 -6.90
C PRO A 123 -19.45 0.17 -7.93
N ILE A 124 -19.89 0.05 -9.18
CA ILE A 124 -18.97 -0.13 -10.30
C ILE A 124 -18.18 1.17 -10.48
N TRP A 125 -16.85 1.08 -10.33
CA TRP A 125 -15.97 2.22 -10.51
C TRP A 125 -15.47 2.34 -11.94
N GLU A 126 -15.04 1.20 -12.52
CA GLU A 126 -14.56 1.14 -13.89
C GLU A 126 -15.10 -0.13 -14.59
N ALA A 127 -15.17 -0.09 -15.90
CA ALA A 127 -15.60 -1.23 -16.72
C ALA A 127 -14.69 -1.37 -17.94
N TYR A 128 -14.06 -2.52 -18.08
CA TYR A 128 -13.11 -2.83 -19.14
C TYR A 128 -13.69 -3.86 -20.10
N LYS A 129 -13.51 -3.64 -21.38
CA LYS A 129 -13.83 -4.64 -22.39
C LYS A 129 -12.85 -5.81 -22.29
N ILE A 130 -13.34 -7.04 -22.35
CA ILE A 130 -12.50 -8.22 -22.52
C ILE A 130 -11.99 -8.20 -23.95
N GLU A 131 -10.70 -7.92 -24.14
CA GLU A 131 -10.07 -7.86 -25.44
C GLU A 131 -9.73 -9.25 -25.98
N SER A 132 -9.40 -10.18 -25.09
CA SER A 132 -9.14 -11.61 -25.40
C SER A 132 -9.21 -12.43 -24.13
N LEU A 133 -9.21 -13.76 -24.29
CA LEU A 133 -8.88 -14.71 -23.23
C LEU A 133 -7.43 -15.18 -23.40
N SER A 134 -6.81 -15.65 -22.31
CA SER A 134 -5.54 -16.39 -22.39
C SER A 134 -5.68 -17.65 -23.25
N PRO A 135 -4.60 -18.22 -23.79
CA PRO A 135 -4.66 -19.40 -24.68
C PRO A 135 -5.37 -20.60 -24.08
N ASP A 136 -5.26 -20.79 -22.76
CA ASP A 136 -5.92 -21.83 -21.97
C ASP A 136 -7.29 -21.40 -21.42
N SER A 137 -7.70 -20.17 -21.73
CA SER A 137 -8.93 -19.55 -21.24
C SER A 137 -9.03 -19.41 -19.72
N SER A 138 -7.90 -19.45 -19.00
CA SER A 138 -7.84 -19.31 -17.55
C SER A 138 -7.83 -17.85 -17.09
N ALA A 139 -7.57 -16.89 -17.98
CA ALA A 139 -7.48 -15.47 -17.66
C ALA A 139 -8.19 -14.58 -18.69
N TYR A 140 -8.57 -13.40 -18.24
CA TYR A 140 -9.09 -12.31 -19.06
C TYR A 140 -8.01 -11.29 -19.39
N VAL A 141 -7.95 -10.85 -20.65
CA VAL A 141 -7.03 -9.78 -21.08
C VAL A 141 -7.82 -8.48 -21.28
N ILE A 142 -7.45 -7.44 -20.56
CA ILE A 142 -8.11 -6.12 -20.59
C ILE A 142 -7.07 -5.00 -20.71
N ASP A 143 -7.45 -3.87 -21.32
CA ASP A 143 -6.63 -2.66 -21.38
C ASP A 143 -6.97 -1.74 -20.22
N MET A 144 -6.04 -1.56 -19.26
CA MET A 144 -6.19 -0.67 -18.11
C MET A 144 -5.36 0.61 -18.22
N SER A 145 -4.78 0.91 -19.39
CA SER A 145 -3.83 2.03 -19.55
C SER A 145 -4.43 3.37 -19.12
N SER A 146 -5.68 3.63 -19.46
CA SER A 146 -6.36 4.91 -19.18
C SER A 146 -6.48 5.19 -17.69
N LEU A 147 -6.70 4.19 -16.85
CA LEU A 147 -6.86 4.37 -15.40
C LEU A 147 -5.67 5.11 -14.77
N PHE A 148 -4.47 4.92 -15.30
CA PHE A 148 -3.23 5.43 -14.70
C PHE A 148 -2.75 6.77 -15.26
N ILE A 149 -3.30 7.23 -16.39
CA ILE A 149 -2.90 8.48 -17.06
C ILE A 149 -4.02 9.54 -17.11
N THR A 150 -5.19 9.24 -16.56
CA THR A 150 -6.30 10.18 -16.40
C THR A 150 -6.29 10.81 -15.00
N ASP A 151 -7.03 11.92 -14.85
CA ASP A 151 -7.15 12.62 -13.57
C ASP A 151 -8.23 11.98 -12.69
N VAL A 152 -7.90 10.81 -12.14
CA VAL A 152 -8.76 10.08 -11.20
C VAL A 152 -8.61 10.71 -9.82
N PRO A 153 -9.69 11.19 -9.18
CA PRO A 153 -9.63 11.89 -7.89
C PRO A 153 -8.94 11.08 -6.78
N GLU A 154 -9.14 9.78 -6.78
CA GLU A 154 -8.54 8.84 -5.83
C GLU A 154 -7.02 8.69 -5.99
N PHE A 155 -6.48 9.02 -7.15
CA PHE A 155 -5.06 8.92 -7.48
C PHE A 155 -4.38 10.29 -7.62
N SER A 156 -5.11 11.36 -7.32
CA SER A 156 -4.61 12.73 -7.45
C SER A 156 -3.37 12.96 -6.58
N PRO A 157 -2.35 13.66 -7.10
CA PRO A 157 -1.22 14.11 -6.29
C PRO A 157 -1.61 15.23 -5.31
N PHE A 158 -2.78 15.82 -5.50
CA PHE A 158 -3.28 16.90 -4.67
C PHE A 158 -4.14 16.35 -3.53
N ARG A 159 -3.82 16.71 -2.28
CA ARG A 159 -4.62 16.33 -1.12
C ARG A 159 -6.01 16.98 -1.15
N SER A 160 -6.98 16.39 -0.49
CA SER A 160 -8.27 17.03 -0.23
C SER A 160 -8.11 18.19 0.77
N GLU A 161 -8.93 19.22 0.63
CA GLU A 161 -9.08 20.24 1.67
C GLU A 161 -9.69 19.58 2.94
N ASN A 162 -9.14 19.93 4.09
CA ASN A 162 -9.66 19.50 5.37
C ASN A 162 -10.29 20.68 6.13
N ILE A 163 -10.99 20.40 7.23
CA ILE A 163 -11.66 21.41 8.05
C ILE A 163 -10.68 22.47 8.54
N MET A 164 -9.45 22.08 8.88
CA MET A 164 -8.40 23.01 9.34
C MET A 164 -7.96 23.97 8.23
N ASP A 165 -7.89 23.50 6.97
CA ASP A 165 -7.58 24.36 5.84
C ASP A 165 -8.66 25.44 5.66
N VAL A 166 -9.93 25.05 5.79
CA VAL A 166 -11.06 25.97 5.71
C VAL A 166 -11.00 27.01 6.85
N LEU A 167 -10.76 26.57 8.10
CA LEU A 167 -10.65 27.45 9.26
C LEU A 167 -9.48 28.42 9.15
N MET A 168 -8.32 27.92 8.66
CA MET A 168 -7.12 28.75 8.50
C MET A 168 -7.07 29.51 7.15
N LYS A 169 -8.14 29.45 6.35
CA LYS A 169 -8.21 30.02 5.01
C LYS A 169 -7.04 29.59 4.09
N ARG A 170 -6.52 28.37 4.29
CA ARG A 170 -5.50 27.75 3.44
C ARG A 170 -6.20 27.04 2.29
N LYS A 171 -5.78 27.34 1.06
CA LYS A 171 -6.26 26.61 -0.12
C LYS A 171 -5.38 25.39 -0.36
N ALA A 172 -6.00 24.21 -0.52
CA ALA A 172 -5.27 23.06 -1.03
C ALA A 172 -4.84 23.33 -2.48
N LEU A 173 -3.64 22.89 -2.82
CA LEU A 173 -3.14 22.98 -4.19
C LEU A 173 -4.06 22.21 -5.13
N LYS A 174 -4.40 22.81 -6.27
CA LYS A 174 -5.23 22.21 -7.33
C LYS A 174 -4.55 22.40 -8.68
N GLY A 175 -4.68 21.41 -9.54
CA GLY A 175 -4.11 21.48 -10.89
C GLY A 175 -5.04 20.88 -11.91
N SER A 176 -4.91 21.33 -13.15
CA SER A 176 -5.60 20.77 -14.31
C SER A 176 -4.65 19.88 -15.09
N LEU A 177 -5.04 18.63 -15.34
CA LEU A 177 -4.21 17.64 -16.03
C LEU A 177 -3.93 18.05 -17.48
N ALA A 178 -2.67 18.03 -17.89
CA ALA A 178 -2.22 18.15 -19.28
C ALA A 178 -1.98 16.74 -19.85
N SER A 179 -3.05 16.10 -20.34
CA SER A 179 -3.03 14.70 -20.77
C SER A 179 -1.97 14.40 -21.83
N SER A 180 -1.75 15.32 -22.78
CA SER A 180 -0.74 15.15 -23.85
C SER A 180 0.71 15.14 -23.33
N LYS A 181 0.94 15.53 -22.07
CA LYS A 181 2.25 15.54 -21.41
C LYS A 181 2.36 14.48 -20.31
N SER A 182 1.34 13.62 -20.18
CA SER A 182 1.29 12.57 -19.17
C SER A 182 1.49 11.21 -19.83
N THR A 183 2.24 10.32 -19.18
CA THR A 183 2.57 8.98 -19.73
C THR A 183 2.89 7.97 -18.65
N ILE A 184 2.73 6.67 -18.96
CA ILE A 184 3.24 5.58 -18.14
C ILE A 184 4.73 5.43 -18.40
N LEU A 185 5.55 5.54 -17.36
CA LEU A 185 7.01 5.40 -17.43
C LEU A 185 7.45 3.93 -17.39
N GLY A 186 6.67 3.08 -16.75
CA GLY A 186 6.97 1.65 -16.62
C GLY A 186 6.14 0.96 -15.57
N MET A 187 6.27 -0.36 -15.55
CA MET A 187 5.64 -1.24 -14.57
C MET A 187 6.63 -2.26 -14.05
N LYS A 188 6.43 -2.66 -12.79
CA LYS A 188 7.08 -3.82 -12.15
C LYS A 188 5.98 -4.71 -11.61
N CYS A 189 6.08 -5.99 -11.88
CA CYS A 189 5.12 -6.98 -11.38
C CYS A 189 5.82 -7.88 -10.37
N PHE A 190 5.18 -8.08 -9.22
CA PHE A 190 5.65 -8.92 -8.13
C PHE A 190 4.59 -9.96 -7.78
N PRO A 191 4.88 -10.96 -6.96
CA PRO A 191 3.91 -12.00 -6.60
C PRO A 191 2.62 -11.51 -5.94
N LEU A 192 2.67 -10.39 -5.20
CA LEU A 192 1.52 -9.84 -4.47
C LEU A 192 1.17 -8.40 -4.85
N ASN A 193 1.92 -7.79 -5.76
CA ASN A 193 1.61 -6.43 -6.19
C ASN A 193 2.13 -6.10 -7.60
N ILE A 194 1.52 -5.08 -8.19
CA ILE A 194 1.96 -4.48 -9.45
C ILE A 194 2.17 -3.00 -9.22
N ASN A 195 3.37 -2.54 -9.52
CA ASN A 195 3.77 -1.15 -9.39
C ASN A 195 3.73 -0.46 -10.75
N ILE A 196 2.91 0.59 -10.89
CA ILE A 196 2.74 1.37 -12.11
C ILE A 196 3.29 2.77 -11.87
N LYS A 197 4.34 3.14 -12.58
CA LYS A 197 4.99 4.44 -12.49
C LYS A 197 4.54 5.34 -13.63
N THR A 198 3.97 6.50 -13.31
CA THR A 198 3.42 7.43 -14.30
C THR A 198 3.96 8.84 -14.11
N LEU A 199 4.30 9.50 -15.19
CA LEU A 199 4.57 10.94 -15.23
C LEU A 199 3.26 11.66 -15.48
N MET A 200 2.87 12.54 -14.56
CA MET A 200 1.64 13.33 -14.64
C MET A 200 2.01 14.81 -14.71
N SER A 201 1.55 15.48 -15.72
CA SER A 201 1.77 16.93 -15.89
C SER A 201 0.48 17.70 -15.67
N TYR A 202 0.56 18.76 -14.89
CA TYR A 202 -0.56 19.63 -14.53
C TYR A 202 -0.22 21.08 -14.81
N THR A 203 -1.25 21.90 -14.93
CA THR A 203 -1.14 23.36 -14.79
C THR A 203 -1.64 23.74 -13.41
N VAL A 204 -0.77 24.34 -12.60
CA VAL A 204 -1.03 24.78 -11.23
C VAL A 204 -0.73 26.27 -11.14
N ASP A 205 -1.69 27.07 -10.71
CA ASP A 205 -1.56 28.55 -10.62
C ASP A 205 -0.99 29.20 -11.91
N GLY A 206 -1.40 28.65 -13.06
CA GLY A 206 -0.95 29.14 -14.39
C GLY A 206 0.45 28.63 -14.81
N GLY A 207 1.18 27.93 -13.96
CA GLY A 207 2.51 27.37 -14.23
C GLY A 207 2.52 25.87 -14.46
N PRO A 208 3.57 25.33 -15.10
CA PRO A 208 3.73 23.89 -15.29
C PRO A 208 4.13 23.22 -13.98
N PHE A 209 3.46 22.12 -13.67
CA PHE A 209 3.78 21.25 -12.55
C PHE A 209 3.84 19.80 -13.03
N THR A 210 4.93 19.10 -12.72
CA THR A 210 5.10 17.70 -13.11
C THR A 210 5.38 16.86 -11.88
N VAL A 211 4.70 15.72 -11.77
CA VAL A 211 4.84 14.77 -10.69
C VAL A 211 4.91 13.35 -11.23
N THR A 212 5.83 12.56 -10.69
CA THR A 212 5.83 11.11 -10.93
C THR A 212 5.04 10.46 -9.81
N MET A 213 4.02 9.69 -10.19
CA MET A 213 3.21 8.91 -9.26
C MET A 213 3.54 7.42 -9.41
N THR A 214 3.61 6.72 -8.31
CA THR A 214 3.59 5.26 -8.28
C THR A 214 2.24 4.79 -7.74
N ARG A 215 1.50 4.02 -8.55
CA ARG A 215 0.29 3.32 -8.13
C ARG A 215 0.65 1.87 -7.91
N ASN A 216 0.27 1.36 -6.77
CA ASN A 216 0.54 0.00 -6.36
C ASN A 216 -0.79 -0.75 -6.25
N ILE A 217 -1.02 -1.74 -7.14
CA ILE A 217 -2.14 -2.67 -7.04
C ILE A 217 -1.67 -3.84 -6.19
N ILE A 218 -2.27 -4.02 -5.03
CA ILE A 218 -1.88 -4.97 -4.00
C ILE A 218 -2.97 -6.02 -3.87
N LEU A 219 -2.63 -7.30 -3.96
CA LEU A 219 -3.53 -8.41 -3.62
C LEU A 219 -3.56 -8.56 -2.10
N LEU A 220 -4.73 -8.38 -1.52
CA LEU A 220 -4.91 -8.51 -0.08
C LEU A 220 -5.01 -9.98 0.35
N PRO A 221 -4.63 -10.31 1.60
CA PRO A 221 -4.80 -11.64 2.16
C PRO A 221 -6.24 -12.14 2.01
N GLU A 222 -6.40 -13.44 1.73
CA GLU A 222 -7.71 -14.07 1.66
C GLU A 222 -8.30 -14.24 3.05
N GLU A 223 -7.47 -14.72 3.96
CA GLU A 223 -7.81 -14.77 5.38
C GLU A 223 -7.61 -13.39 5.99
N ILE A 224 -8.70 -12.81 6.48
CA ILE A 224 -8.69 -11.47 7.06
C ILE A 224 -8.25 -11.60 8.53
N MET A 225 -7.18 -10.89 8.90
CA MET A 225 -6.73 -10.82 10.28
C MET A 225 -7.89 -10.44 11.22
N ARG A 226 -7.99 -11.10 12.37
CA ARG A 226 -8.98 -10.73 13.40
C ARG A 226 -8.73 -9.28 13.86
N PRO A 227 -9.67 -8.35 13.65
CA PRO A 227 -9.50 -6.96 14.04
C PRO A 227 -9.44 -6.82 15.57
N ARG A 228 -8.72 -5.80 16.04
CA ARG A 228 -8.71 -5.36 17.43
C ARG A 228 -9.35 -3.98 17.54
N TYR A 229 -10.27 -3.82 18.47
CA TYR A 229 -10.92 -2.53 18.70
C TYR A 229 -9.94 -1.52 19.31
N GLY A 230 -10.06 -0.27 18.86
CA GLY A 230 -9.35 0.85 19.44
C GLY A 230 -9.82 1.17 20.86
N ASP A 231 -8.90 1.68 21.66
CA ASP A 231 -9.16 2.21 23.01
C ASP A 231 -8.60 3.62 23.09
N SER A 232 -9.42 4.59 23.46
CA SER A 232 -9.04 6.02 23.48
C SER A 232 -7.92 6.36 24.47
N ARG A 233 -7.55 5.43 25.34
CA ARG A 233 -6.42 5.58 26.28
C ARG A 233 -5.07 5.36 25.63
N ILE A 234 -5.04 4.74 24.42
CA ILE A 234 -3.82 4.45 23.67
C ILE A 234 -4.03 4.91 22.23
N GLY A 235 -3.19 5.83 21.75
CA GLY A 235 -3.25 6.34 20.38
C GLY A 235 -2.70 5.33 19.39
N TYR A 236 -3.59 4.77 18.55
CA TYR A 236 -3.24 3.99 17.39
C TYR A 236 -3.82 4.64 16.13
N PHE A 237 -3.15 4.48 14.99
CA PHE A 237 -3.80 4.65 13.70
C PHE A 237 -4.89 3.60 13.56
N ASP A 238 -6.00 3.95 12.96
CA ASP A 238 -7.16 3.08 12.94
C ASP A 238 -7.98 3.16 11.64
N GLU A 239 -8.85 2.17 11.48
CA GLU A 239 -9.87 2.07 10.45
C GLU A 239 -11.25 2.26 11.08
N SER A 240 -11.87 3.40 10.83
CA SER A 240 -13.21 3.71 11.34
C SER A 240 -14.28 2.85 10.68
N LYS A 241 -15.17 2.26 11.48
CA LYS A 241 -16.30 1.41 11.07
C LYS A 241 -17.62 1.92 11.61
N ARG A 242 -18.68 1.63 10.88
CA ARG A 242 -20.07 1.83 11.29
C ARG A 242 -20.75 0.48 11.35
N PHE A 243 -21.17 0.06 12.54
CA PHE A 243 -21.74 -1.26 12.76
C PHE A 243 -23.24 -1.16 13.03
N TYR A 244 -24.03 -1.81 12.17
CA TYR A 244 -25.47 -1.90 12.24
C TYR A 244 -25.85 -3.19 12.96
N THR A 245 -26.57 -3.07 14.06
CA THR A 245 -27.02 -4.20 14.88
C THR A 245 -28.34 -3.84 15.62
N GLU A 246 -29.19 -4.83 15.83
CA GLU A 246 -30.36 -4.70 16.66
C GLU A 246 -30.10 -4.94 18.16
N LYS A 247 -28.89 -5.37 18.51
CA LYS A 247 -28.48 -5.67 19.89
C LYS A 247 -28.16 -4.42 20.73
N LYS A 248 -28.10 -3.27 20.10
CA LYS A 248 -27.80 -1.97 20.75
C LYS A 248 -28.66 -0.88 20.11
N ASP A 249 -28.96 0.14 20.89
CA ASP A 249 -29.68 1.29 20.39
C ASP A 249 -28.82 2.11 19.43
N GLY A 250 -29.30 2.25 18.20
CA GLY A 250 -28.68 3.05 17.16
C GLY A 250 -27.39 2.47 16.55
N LEU A 251 -26.81 3.27 15.68
CA LEU A 251 -25.58 2.97 14.96
C LEU A 251 -24.37 2.98 15.92
N GLN A 252 -23.55 1.93 15.85
CA GLN A 252 -22.31 1.86 16.62
C GLN A 252 -21.13 2.33 15.76
N GLU A 253 -20.38 3.29 16.24
CA GLU A 253 -19.09 3.63 15.66
C GLU A 253 -17.99 2.81 16.35
N LEU A 254 -17.18 2.12 15.55
CA LEU A 254 -16.10 1.26 15.99
C LEU A 254 -14.82 1.70 15.28
N THR A 255 -13.68 1.46 15.92
CA THR A 255 -12.37 1.64 15.30
C THR A 255 -11.60 0.33 15.38
N TYR A 256 -10.94 -0.04 14.29
CA TYR A 256 -10.00 -1.16 14.23
C TYR A 256 -8.59 -0.59 14.21
N ILE A 257 -7.77 -0.89 15.22
CA ILE A 257 -6.39 -0.41 15.26
C ILE A 257 -5.56 -1.04 14.16
N ASN A 258 -4.64 -0.23 13.60
CA ASN A 258 -3.65 -0.74 12.67
C ASN A 258 -2.54 -1.46 13.44
N ARG A 259 -2.27 -2.72 13.10
CA ARG A 259 -1.24 -3.54 13.74
C ARG A 259 -0.73 -4.64 12.82
N TRP A 260 0.46 -5.13 13.08
CA TRP A 260 0.98 -6.33 12.44
C TRP A 260 0.27 -7.58 12.94
N ASP A 261 0.09 -8.56 12.03
CA ASP A 261 -0.41 -9.89 12.41
C ASP A 261 0.76 -10.76 12.88
N LEU A 262 1.03 -10.71 14.17
CA LEU A 262 2.03 -11.57 14.82
C LEU A 262 1.34 -12.77 15.45
N GLN A 263 1.65 -13.95 14.94
CA GLN A 263 1.15 -15.24 15.43
C GLN A 263 2.33 -16.15 15.78
N PRO A 264 2.25 -16.94 16.84
CA PRO A 264 3.24 -18.00 17.09
C PRO A 264 3.17 -19.04 15.96
N LYS A 265 4.28 -19.73 15.72
CA LYS A 265 4.27 -20.88 14.82
C LYS A 265 3.35 -21.96 15.40
N PRO A 266 2.65 -22.77 14.57
CA PRO A 266 1.73 -23.80 15.05
C PRO A 266 2.38 -24.74 16.07
N GLU A 267 3.63 -25.13 15.86
CA GLU A 267 4.42 -26.00 16.75
C GLU A 267 4.79 -25.34 18.09
N ASP A 268 4.83 -24.00 18.14
CA ASP A 268 5.19 -23.26 19.34
C ASP A 268 3.96 -22.73 20.13
N LEU A 269 2.74 -23.00 19.65
CA LEU A 269 1.52 -22.42 20.22
C LEU A 269 1.33 -22.76 21.71
N GLU A 270 1.60 -24.00 22.12
CA GLU A 270 1.45 -24.43 23.53
C GLU A 270 2.54 -23.79 24.41
N ARG A 271 3.76 -23.67 23.92
CA ARG A 271 4.86 -22.98 24.62
C ARG A 271 4.54 -21.50 24.83
N TYR A 272 4.01 -20.86 23.78
CA TYR A 272 3.55 -19.47 23.85
C TYR A 272 2.45 -19.26 24.90
N LYS A 273 1.45 -20.16 24.96
CA LYS A 273 0.39 -20.13 25.97
C LYS A 273 0.91 -20.33 27.40
N GLN A 274 2.04 -21.02 27.55
CA GLN A 274 2.71 -21.20 28.85
C GLN A 274 3.59 -20.01 29.24
N GLY A 275 3.68 -18.97 28.39
CA GLY A 275 4.46 -17.77 28.65
C GLY A 275 5.93 -17.87 28.23
N GLU A 276 6.31 -18.91 27.45
CA GLU A 276 7.64 -18.97 26.88
C GLU A 276 7.79 -18.00 25.71
N LEU A 277 9.01 -17.45 25.55
CA LEU A 277 9.35 -16.64 24.40
C LEU A 277 9.51 -17.54 23.16
N VAL A 278 8.71 -17.23 22.12
CA VAL A 278 8.74 -17.94 20.84
C VAL A 278 9.02 -16.99 19.68
N GLU A 279 9.44 -17.50 18.55
CA GLU A 279 9.53 -16.70 17.33
C GLU A 279 8.17 -16.58 16.66
N PRO A 280 7.82 -15.41 16.10
CA PRO A 280 6.61 -15.28 15.31
C PRO A 280 6.72 -16.09 14.01
N GLN A 281 5.58 -16.49 13.46
CA GLN A 281 5.50 -17.16 12.16
C GLN A 281 6.08 -16.26 11.03
N LYS A 282 5.82 -14.97 11.11
CA LYS A 282 6.35 -13.94 10.20
C LYS A 282 6.94 -12.79 11.03
N PRO A 283 8.26 -12.68 11.14
CA PRO A 283 8.89 -11.53 11.79
C PRO A 283 8.69 -10.27 10.94
N ILE A 284 8.69 -9.12 11.60
CA ILE A 284 8.69 -7.80 10.97
C ILE A 284 10.13 -7.50 10.57
N VAL A 285 10.43 -7.49 9.27
CA VAL A 285 11.79 -7.27 8.77
C VAL A 285 11.85 -5.93 8.04
N TYR A 286 12.75 -5.06 8.51
CA TYR A 286 13.07 -3.80 7.85
C TYR A 286 14.38 -3.89 7.10
N TYR A 287 14.35 -3.52 5.83
CA TYR A 287 15.54 -3.42 5.00
C TYR A 287 16.00 -1.96 4.96
N VAL A 288 17.23 -1.71 5.40
CA VAL A 288 17.84 -0.37 5.46
C VAL A 288 18.55 -0.07 4.16
N ASP A 289 18.17 1.06 3.54
CA ASP A 289 18.69 1.50 2.24
C ASP A 289 20.20 1.78 2.32
N THR A 290 20.94 1.19 1.40
CA THR A 290 22.40 1.38 1.28
C THR A 290 22.80 2.78 0.79
N ALA A 291 21.86 3.60 0.33
CA ALA A 291 22.07 5.03 0.08
C ALA A 291 22.25 5.85 1.39
N ILE A 292 21.86 5.30 2.54
CA ILE A 292 22.13 5.90 3.86
C ILE A 292 23.63 5.74 4.15
N PRO A 293 24.33 6.83 4.55
CA PRO A 293 25.74 6.76 4.88
C PRO A 293 26.08 5.63 5.89
N ASP A 294 27.15 4.90 5.64
CA ASP A 294 27.58 3.74 6.44
C ASP A 294 27.64 4.03 7.94
N LYS A 295 28.16 5.20 8.31
CA LYS A 295 28.27 5.64 9.69
C LYS A 295 26.94 5.80 10.44
N TRP A 296 25.82 5.87 9.72
CA TRP A 296 24.47 6.00 10.30
C TRP A 296 23.68 4.70 10.33
N ARG A 297 23.96 3.75 9.42
CA ARG A 297 23.13 2.55 9.28
C ARG A 297 23.03 1.71 10.54
N ASP A 298 24.11 1.55 11.28
CA ASP A 298 24.09 0.75 12.53
C ASP A 298 23.27 1.41 13.63
N TYR A 299 23.27 2.74 13.72
CA TYR A 299 22.40 3.46 14.66
C TYR A 299 20.91 3.31 14.29
N ILE A 300 20.61 3.39 13.00
CA ILE A 300 19.24 3.20 12.48
C ILE A 300 18.77 1.77 12.74
N LYS A 301 19.59 0.76 12.44
CA LYS A 301 19.24 -0.65 12.72
C LYS A 301 18.98 -0.89 14.20
N LYS A 302 19.80 -0.35 15.07
CA LYS A 302 19.57 -0.40 16.52
C LYS A 302 18.25 0.26 16.92
N GLY A 303 17.90 1.42 16.34
CA GLY A 303 16.64 2.09 16.61
C GLY A 303 15.41 1.29 16.15
N ILE A 304 15.52 0.54 15.05
CA ILE A 304 14.48 -0.40 14.61
C ILE A 304 14.33 -1.54 15.63
N GLU A 305 15.44 -2.12 16.07
CA GLU A 305 15.47 -3.28 16.96
C GLU A 305 15.21 -2.93 18.44
N ASP A 306 15.24 -1.65 18.82
CA ASP A 306 14.85 -1.19 20.17
C ASP A 306 13.42 -1.61 20.56
N TRP A 307 12.53 -1.83 19.57
CA TRP A 307 11.18 -2.33 19.80
C TRP A 307 11.11 -3.81 20.20
N GLN A 308 12.22 -4.56 20.05
CA GLN A 308 12.26 -5.98 20.40
C GLN A 308 11.88 -6.21 21.87
N VAL A 309 12.26 -5.34 22.78
CA VAL A 309 11.89 -5.42 24.21
C VAL A 309 10.36 -5.43 24.39
N ALA A 310 9.64 -4.60 23.64
CA ALA A 310 8.17 -4.57 23.72
C ALA A 310 7.53 -5.85 23.17
N PHE A 311 8.15 -6.47 22.16
CA PHE A 311 7.66 -7.73 21.63
C PHE A 311 7.98 -8.93 22.57
N GLU A 312 9.08 -8.89 23.29
CA GLU A 312 9.40 -9.90 24.31
C GLU A 312 8.41 -9.87 25.46
N GLU A 313 7.94 -8.69 25.89
CA GLU A 313 6.89 -8.58 26.91
C GLU A 313 5.56 -9.22 26.51
N ILE A 314 5.30 -9.38 25.22
CA ILE A 314 4.12 -10.08 24.71
C ILE A 314 4.42 -11.51 24.21
N GLY A 315 5.62 -12.04 24.52
CA GLY A 315 5.99 -13.43 24.29
C GLY A 315 6.72 -13.71 22.97
N PHE A 316 7.17 -12.69 22.22
CA PHE A 316 7.85 -12.89 20.93
C PHE A 316 9.31 -12.44 20.96
N LYS A 317 10.24 -13.36 20.78
CA LYS A 317 11.65 -13.06 20.48
C LYS A 317 11.86 -12.95 18.96
N ASN A 318 12.86 -12.15 18.55
CA ASN A 318 13.19 -11.93 17.13
C ASN A 318 11.98 -11.47 16.29
N ALA A 319 11.07 -10.73 16.90
CA ALA A 319 9.84 -10.27 16.24
C ALA A 319 10.07 -9.13 15.27
N ILE A 320 11.07 -8.28 15.53
CA ILE A 320 11.47 -7.19 14.65
C ILE A 320 12.97 -7.27 14.38
N VAL A 321 13.35 -7.17 13.10
CA VAL A 321 14.73 -7.37 12.65
C VAL A 321 15.09 -6.33 11.60
N ALA A 322 16.29 -5.76 11.71
CA ALA A 322 16.83 -4.83 10.73
C ALA A 322 17.94 -5.50 9.89
N LYS A 323 17.88 -5.32 8.58
CA LYS A 323 18.86 -5.83 7.61
C LYS A 323 19.24 -4.71 6.64
N ASP A 324 20.45 -4.76 6.07
CA ASP A 324 20.78 -3.92 4.93
C ASP A 324 20.07 -4.44 3.66
N TYR A 325 19.88 -3.58 2.66
CA TYR A 325 19.46 -4.04 1.34
C TYR A 325 20.41 -5.13 0.85
N PRO A 326 19.89 -6.30 0.46
CA PRO A 326 20.73 -7.38 -0.05
C PRO A 326 21.40 -6.94 -1.36
N LYS A 327 22.74 -7.04 -1.40
CA LYS A 327 23.52 -6.60 -2.56
C LYS A 327 23.45 -7.57 -3.74
N ASP A 328 23.28 -8.86 -3.42
CA ASP A 328 23.46 -9.95 -4.38
C ASP A 328 22.15 -10.75 -4.62
N ASP A 329 21.01 -10.25 -4.16
CA ASP A 329 19.70 -10.88 -4.40
C ASP A 329 19.00 -10.18 -5.57
N PRO A 330 18.98 -10.79 -6.76
CA PRO A 330 18.31 -10.21 -7.93
C PRO A 330 16.78 -10.15 -7.80
N ASN A 331 16.21 -10.84 -6.80
CA ASN A 331 14.77 -10.85 -6.54
C ASN A 331 14.34 -9.79 -5.53
N PHE A 332 15.31 -9.13 -4.87
CA PHE A 332 14.99 -8.04 -3.96
C PHE A 332 14.71 -6.76 -4.75
N ASP A 333 13.52 -6.21 -4.53
CA ASP A 333 13.17 -4.88 -5.03
C ASP A 333 12.40 -4.16 -3.91
N PRO A 334 12.82 -2.96 -3.49
CA PRO A 334 12.12 -2.22 -2.45
C PRO A 334 10.69 -1.82 -2.82
N ASP A 335 10.30 -1.93 -4.10
CA ASP A 335 8.92 -1.69 -4.54
C ASP A 335 8.01 -2.94 -4.41
N ASP A 336 8.56 -4.10 -4.04
CA ASP A 336 7.80 -5.30 -3.72
C ASP A 336 7.16 -5.15 -2.33
N ILE A 337 5.84 -5.32 -2.25
CA ILE A 337 5.06 -5.13 -1.01
C ILE A 337 5.48 -6.09 0.13
N ARG A 338 6.20 -7.16 -0.19
CA ARG A 338 6.69 -8.11 0.80
C ARG A 338 7.85 -7.57 1.66
N TYR A 339 8.46 -6.46 1.25
CA TYR A 339 9.61 -5.86 1.93
C TYR A 339 9.25 -4.51 2.52
N SER A 340 9.39 -4.37 3.84
CA SER A 340 9.35 -3.07 4.50
C SER A 340 10.72 -2.44 4.48
N CYS A 341 10.80 -1.16 4.10
CA CYS A 341 12.08 -0.51 3.83
C CYS A 341 12.25 0.79 4.62
N TYR A 342 13.47 1.01 5.10
CA TYR A 342 13.90 2.29 5.64
C TYR A 342 14.66 3.03 4.52
N ARG A 343 13.96 3.96 3.83
CA ARG A 343 14.38 4.53 2.53
C ARG A 343 15.01 5.90 2.67
N MET A 344 16.13 6.13 1.99
CA MET A 344 16.75 7.45 1.88
C MET A 344 16.01 8.32 0.85
N ILE A 345 15.58 9.51 1.26
CA ILE A 345 14.97 10.53 0.40
C ILE A 345 15.81 11.81 0.46
N THR A 346 16.45 12.18 -0.64
CA THR A 346 17.22 13.42 -0.72
C THR A 346 16.28 14.60 -0.97
N THR A 347 16.10 15.45 0.05
CA THR A 347 15.19 16.60 0.01
C THR A 347 15.64 17.67 1.00
N PRO A 348 15.33 18.97 0.76
CA PRO A 348 15.58 20.04 1.73
C PRO A 348 14.62 19.98 2.94
N ILE A 349 13.58 19.16 2.92
CA ILE A 349 12.60 19.04 4.00
C ILE A 349 13.27 18.44 5.23
N GLN A 350 13.06 19.09 6.38
CA GLN A 350 13.59 18.67 7.68
C GLN A 350 12.54 17.81 8.39
N ASN A 351 12.42 16.54 7.99
CA ASN A 351 11.47 15.60 8.56
C ASN A 351 11.92 14.15 8.37
N SER A 352 11.17 13.23 8.93
CA SER A 352 11.09 11.80 8.61
C SER A 352 9.62 11.40 8.66
N MET A 353 9.26 10.24 8.12
CA MET A 353 7.89 9.75 8.14
C MET A 353 7.89 8.22 8.15
N GLY A 354 7.05 7.62 9.00
CA GLY A 354 6.83 6.19 9.04
C GLY A 354 5.42 5.79 8.57
N PRO A 355 5.10 5.91 7.26
CA PRO A 355 3.79 5.47 6.76
C PRO A 355 3.68 3.94 6.77
N SER A 356 2.48 3.45 7.06
CA SER A 356 2.12 2.05 6.89
C SER A 356 1.04 1.89 5.81
N CYS A 357 1.04 0.72 5.18
CA CYS A 357 0.00 0.27 4.28
C CYS A 357 -0.84 -0.76 5.04
N ALA A 358 -2.04 -0.38 5.46
CA ALA A 358 -2.93 -1.24 6.24
C ALA A 358 -4.12 -1.71 5.41
N ASP A 359 -4.56 -2.95 5.66
CA ASP A 359 -5.77 -3.51 5.09
C ASP A 359 -6.99 -2.86 5.76
N PRO A 360 -7.80 -2.10 5.03
CA PRO A 360 -8.92 -1.39 5.63
C PRO A 360 -10.05 -2.32 6.12
N ARG A 361 -10.01 -3.63 5.84
CA ARG A 361 -10.98 -4.61 6.33
C ARG A 361 -10.75 -4.96 7.81
N SER A 362 -9.48 -4.96 8.26
CA SER A 362 -9.08 -5.46 9.58
C SER A 362 -8.13 -4.56 10.38
N GLY A 363 -7.46 -3.61 9.71
CA GLY A 363 -6.34 -2.86 10.28
C GLY A 363 -5.02 -3.64 10.24
N GLU A 364 -4.91 -4.75 9.49
CA GLU A 364 -3.64 -5.47 9.33
C GLU A 364 -2.63 -4.60 8.56
N ILE A 365 -1.48 -4.36 9.16
CA ILE A 365 -0.37 -3.69 8.47
C ILE A 365 0.29 -4.70 7.53
N ILE A 366 0.17 -4.45 6.24
CA ILE A 366 0.76 -5.28 5.17
C ILE A 366 2.23 -4.92 4.94
N GLN A 367 2.55 -3.63 5.02
CA GLN A 367 3.89 -3.09 4.84
C GLN A 367 4.05 -1.80 5.64
N GLY A 368 5.23 -1.60 6.23
CA GLY A 368 5.63 -0.33 6.84
C GLY A 368 6.91 0.18 6.17
N ASP A 369 6.87 1.37 5.60
CA ASP A 369 8.06 2.04 5.08
C ASP A 369 8.42 3.22 5.97
N VAL A 370 9.72 3.48 6.14
CA VAL A 370 10.20 4.74 6.71
C VAL A 370 10.86 5.57 5.62
N LEU A 371 10.43 6.81 5.50
CA LEU A 371 10.99 7.80 4.58
C LEU A 371 11.95 8.69 5.35
N PHE A 372 13.23 8.39 5.26
CA PHE A 372 14.30 9.12 5.91
C PHE A 372 14.74 10.28 5.02
N TYR A 373 14.34 11.50 5.36
CA TYR A 373 14.72 12.70 4.62
C TYR A 373 16.13 13.13 5.00
N SER A 374 17.00 13.33 4.00
CA SER A 374 18.42 13.64 4.20
C SER A 374 18.66 14.84 5.12
N ASN A 375 17.77 15.81 5.12
CA ASN A 375 17.92 17.05 5.91
C ASN A 375 17.36 16.94 7.35
N ILE A 376 16.89 15.75 7.78
CA ILE A 376 16.54 15.48 9.19
C ILE A 376 17.71 15.76 10.12
N ILE A 377 18.95 15.55 9.65
CA ILE A 377 20.18 15.79 10.42
C ILE A 377 20.24 17.23 10.92
N LYS A 378 19.86 18.21 10.09
CA LYS A 378 19.80 19.61 10.51
C LYS A 378 18.73 19.86 11.59
N LEU A 379 17.58 19.22 11.47
CA LEU A 379 16.52 19.31 12.46
C LEU A 379 16.98 18.76 13.81
N LEU A 380 17.58 17.56 13.79
CA LEU A 380 18.08 16.90 15.00
C LEU A 380 19.21 17.69 15.67
N HIS A 381 20.13 18.25 14.88
CA HIS A 381 21.16 19.13 15.39
C HIS A 381 20.56 20.31 16.13
N ASN A 382 19.61 21.01 15.51
CA ASN A 382 18.99 22.20 16.09
C ASN A 382 18.17 21.85 17.35
N TRP A 383 17.37 20.79 17.31
CA TRP A 383 16.54 20.37 18.45
C TRP A 383 17.40 19.97 19.65
N ARG A 384 18.40 19.12 19.42
CA ARG A 384 19.25 18.65 20.49
C ARG A 384 20.08 19.80 21.09
N PHE A 385 20.60 20.70 20.25
CA PHE A 385 21.26 21.89 20.73
C PHE A 385 20.36 22.76 21.62
N VAL A 386 19.18 23.13 21.13
CA VAL A 386 18.24 24.00 21.87
C VAL A 386 17.78 23.34 23.17
N GLN A 387 17.52 22.05 23.18
CA GLN A 387 16.97 21.37 24.35
C GLN A 387 18.03 20.98 25.38
N THR A 388 19.24 20.67 25.00
CA THR A 388 20.22 20.03 25.90
C THR A 388 21.56 20.77 26.02
N ALA A 389 21.81 21.86 25.27
CA ALA A 389 23.11 22.54 25.29
C ALA A 389 23.51 23.09 26.66
N THR A 390 22.57 23.37 27.53
CA THR A 390 22.84 23.83 28.90
C THR A 390 23.48 22.76 29.79
N VAL A 391 23.14 21.49 29.55
CA VAL A 391 23.55 20.33 30.36
C VAL A 391 24.48 19.36 29.63
N ASP A 392 24.49 19.37 28.29
CA ASP A 392 25.31 18.49 27.45
C ASP A 392 26.35 19.27 26.62
N PRO A 393 27.62 19.29 27.05
CA PRO A 393 28.67 19.98 26.27
C PRO A 393 28.92 19.40 24.90
N LYS A 394 28.57 18.10 24.64
CA LYS A 394 28.81 17.44 23.34
C LYS A 394 28.02 18.11 22.21
N VAL A 395 26.88 18.74 22.51
CA VAL A 395 26.01 19.40 21.51
C VAL A 395 26.36 20.88 21.26
N ARG A 396 27.37 21.42 21.94
CA ARG A 396 27.82 22.83 21.75
C ARG A 396 28.78 23.00 20.59
N LYS A 397 28.70 22.12 19.58
CA LYS A 397 29.56 22.10 18.40
C LYS A 397 28.78 22.43 17.15
N ALA A 398 29.39 23.07 16.16
CA ALA A 398 28.77 23.33 14.88
C ALA A 398 28.46 22.03 14.08
N VAL A 399 29.26 20.99 14.32
CA VAL A 399 29.04 19.63 13.79
C VAL A 399 29.16 18.66 14.96
N PHE A 400 28.13 17.85 15.18
CA PHE A 400 28.19 16.80 16.17
C PHE A 400 29.14 15.70 15.75
N ASP A 401 29.80 15.05 16.72
CA ASP A 401 30.49 13.79 16.47
C ASP A 401 29.50 12.68 16.07
N ASP A 402 30.04 11.62 15.48
CA ASP A 402 29.21 10.54 14.93
C ASP A 402 28.40 9.80 16.00
N GLU A 403 28.89 9.70 17.24
CA GLU A 403 28.16 9.10 18.35
C GLU A 403 26.97 9.98 18.75
N THR A 404 27.17 11.28 18.89
CA THR A 404 26.12 12.23 19.29
C THR A 404 25.03 12.32 18.23
N MET A 405 25.38 12.42 16.94
CA MET A 405 24.39 12.44 15.86
C MET A 405 23.75 11.05 15.69
N GLY A 406 24.54 9.98 15.75
CA GLY A 406 24.04 8.61 15.61
C GLY A 406 23.02 8.23 16.68
N SER A 407 23.22 8.66 17.95
CA SER A 407 22.22 8.44 19.00
C SER A 407 20.91 9.21 18.73
N SER A 408 20.99 10.39 18.12
CA SER A 408 19.78 11.14 17.71
C SER A 408 19.06 10.45 16.54
N LEU A 409 19.81 9.89 15.61
CA LEU A 409 19.23 9.11 14.50
C LEU A 409 18.58 7.79 14.97
N ARG A 410 19.19 7.11 15.96
CA ARG A 410 18.60 5.94 16.61
C ARG A 410 17.24 6.28 17.24
N TYR A 411 17.15 7.42 17.94
CA TYR A 411 15.89 7.89 18.51
C TYR A 411 14.82 8.12 17.43
N VAL A 412 15.17 8.82 16.34
CA VAL A 412 14.23 9.03 15.22
C VAL A 412 13.84 7.72 14.56
N ALA A 413 14.78 6.80 14.36
CA ALA A 413 14.46 5.49 13.79
C ALA A 413 13.46 4.74 14.67
N ALA A 414 13.66 4.70 15.99
CA ALA A 414 12.71 4.09 16.91
C ALA A 414 11.33 4.79 16.86
N HIS A 415 11.30 6.13 16.76
CA HIS A 415 10.07 6.91 16.65
C HIS A 415 9.28 6.58 15.39
N GLU A 416 9.92 6.63 14.21
CA GLU A 416 9.25 6.35 12.92
C GLU A 416 8.81 4.88 12.80
N ILE A 417 9.60 3.97 13.35
CA ILE A 417 9.18 2.56 13.46
C ILE A 417 7.93 2.43 14.34
N GLY A 418 7.84 3.16 15.45
CA GLY A 418 6.63 3.20 16.26
C GLY A 418 5.39 3.53 15.45
N HIS A 419 5.48 4.49 14.52
CA HIS A 419 4.39 4.80 13.60
C HIS A 419 4.07 3.65 12.66
N THR A 420 5.07 2.96 12.13
CA THR A 420 4.86 1.79 11.27
C THR A 420 4.38 0.55 12.02
N LEU A 421 4.44 0.56 13.35
CA LEU A 421 3.80 -0.44 14.22
C LEU A 421 2.35 -0.10 14.56
N GLY A 422 1.86 1.05 14.09
CA GLY A 422 0.50 1.51 14.26
C GLY A 422 0.32 2.60 15.33
N LEU A 423 1.37 2.98 16.06
CA LEU A 423 1.27 3.95 17.15
C LEU A 423 1.21 5.39 16.63
N MET A 424 0.29 6.17 17.16
CA MET A 424 0.26 7.63 17.03
C MET A 424 1.20 8.28 18.07
N HIS A 425 1.35 9.60 18.04
CA HIS A 425 1.95 10.35 19.14
C HIS A 425 1.08 10.22 20.40
N ASN A 426 1.67 9.85 21.52
CA ASN A 426 1.04 9.71 22.82
C ASN A 426 1.65 10.68 23.83
#